data_bcd5c0c5cf0604a43cda6397993782f1
#
_entry.id   bcd5c0c5cf0604a43cda6397993782f1
#
_cell.length_a   1.000
_cell.length_b   1.000
_cell.length_c   1.000
_cell.angle_alpha   90.00
_cell.angle_beta   90.00
_cell.angle_gamma   90.00
#
_symmetry.space_group_name_H-M   'P 1'
#
loop_
_entity.id
_entity.type
_entity.pdbx_description
1 polymer ?
#
loop_
_entity_poly.entity_id
_entity_poly.type
_entity_poly.pdbx_seq_one_letter_code
_entity_poly.pdbx_strand_id
1 'polypeptide(L)'
;MVCGLLVASCTTERPHADAPTVLGVIASGTAAGKDWRAELVPDDKNRGTLCTRVMLDSRAVSQACPPPADTEIPLNFVIDQSSANAGFLYGVVSNEVRRLSAQPGEGPSQEVTIKSFSEDPKRRYFAFAFSGKIPTALHAYGERGEELANGDSKLQQARQSSG
;
A
#
# COMPACT_ATOMS: atom_id res chain seq x y z
N MET A 1 -29.56 -9.48 62.07
CA MET A 1 -29.45 -10.35 60.91
C MET A 1 -29.42 -9.43 59.66
N VAL A 2 -28.21 -9.17 59.13
CA VAL A 2 -28.06 -8.26 57.99
C VAL A 2 -27.58 -9.10 56.81
N CYS A 3 -28.40 -9.26 55.79
CA CYS A 3 -28.07 -9.95 54.56
C CYS A 3 -27.35 -8.98 53.61
N GLY A 4 -26.04 -9.18 53.40
CA GLY A 4 -25.26 -8.45 52.40
C GLY A 4 -25.42 -9.08 51.02
N LEU A 5 -25.97 -8.30 50.04
CA LEU A 5 -25.97 -8.69 48.63
C LEU A 5 -24.59 -8.36 48.02
N LEU A 6 -23.88 -9.40 47.64
CA LEU A 6 -22.70 -9.30 46.77
C LEU A 6 -23.15 -9.19 45.31
N VAL A 7 -22.98 -8.01 44.74
CA VAL A 7 -23.17 -7.80 43.28
C VAL A 7 -21.87 -8.19 42.62
N ALA A 8 -21.85 -9.35 41.96
CA ALA A 8 -20.76 -9.76 41.10
C ALA A 8 -20.87 -8.97 39.78
N SER A 9 -20.01 -7.97 39.58
CA SER A 9 -19.83 -7.30 38.29
C SER A 9 -19.10 -8.24 37.33
N CYS A 10 -19.83 -8.89 36.43
CA CYS A 10 -19.25 -9.53 35.26
C CYS A 10 -18.78 -8.45 34.28
N THR A 11 -17.52 -8.07 34.36
CA THR A 11 -16.85 -7.34 33.30
C THR A 11 -16.67 -8.30 32.13
N THR A 12 -17.52 -8.19 31.14
CA THR A 12 -17.34 -8.84 29.85
C THR A 12 -16.15 -8.15 29.17
N GLU A 13 -14.94 -8.67 29.35
CA GLU A 13 -13.81 -8.29 28.50
C GLU A 13 -14.21 -8.58 27.05
N ARG A 14 -14.40 -7.52 26.27
CA ARG A 14 -14.48 -7.66 24.81
C ARG A 14 -13.15 -8.24 24.35
N PRO A 15 -13.15 -9.32 23.57
CA PRO A 15 -11.92 -9.80 22.99
C PRO A 15 -11.27 -8.63 22.25
N HIS A 16 -10.04 -8.29 22.63
CA HIS A 16 -9.20 -7.40 21.87
C HIS A 16 -9.15 -8.00 20.45
N ALA A 17 -9.66 -7.26 19.47
CA ALA A 17 -9.42 -7.60 18.08
C ALA A 17 -7.90 -7.66 17.92
N ASP A 18 -7.37 -8.85 17.65
CA ASP A 18 -5.95 -9.04 17.46
C ASP A 18 -5.47 -8.02 16.43
N ALA A 19 -4.40 -7.31 16.78
CA ALA A 19 -3.82 -6.35 15.84
C ALA A 19 -3.48 -7.11 14.54
N PRO A 20 -3.87 -6.59 13.37
CA PRO A 20 -3.67 -7.31 12.13
C PRO A 20 -2.19 -7.66 11.94
N THR A 21 -1.90 -8.91 11.64
CA THR A 21 -0.54 -9.41 11.42
C THR A 21 0.14 -8.63 10.31
N VAL A 22 1.30 -8.04 10.60
CA VAL A 22 2.14 -7.38 9.59
C VAL A 22 3.23 -8.36 9.17
N LEU A 23 3.25 -8.71 7.88
CA LEU A 23 4.27 -9.61 7.31
C LEU A 23 5.57 -8.88 7.00
N GLY A 24 5.49 -7.60 6.69
CA GLY A 24 6.66 -6.78 6.46
C GLY A 24 6.34 -5.35 6.04
N VAL A 25 7.35 -4.49 6.05
CA VAL A 25 7.25 -3.11 5.60
C VAL A 25 7.75 -3.00 4.17
N ILE A 26 6.91 -2.52 3.27
CA ILE A 26 7.22 -2.32 1.85
C ILE A 26 8.07 -1.05 1.68
N ALA A 27 7.59 0.05 2.22
CA ALA A 27 8.27 1.35 2.21
C ALA A 27 7.81 2.20 3.39
N SER A 28 8.60 3.19 3.75
CA SER A 28 8.27 4.17 4.79
C SER A 28 8.98 5.48 4.54
N GLY A 29 8.51 6.55 5.17
CA GLY A 29 9.10 7.88 5.07
C GLY A 29 8.23 8.94 5.72
N THR A 30 8.43 10.18 5.30
CA THR A 30 7.64 11.33 5.74
C THR A 30 6.91 11.93 4.54
N ALA A 31 5.62 12.22 4.68
CA ALA A 31 4.80 12.88 3.67
C ALA A 31 3.94 13.96 4.35
N ALA A 32 4.02 15.19 3.85
CA ALA A 32 3.32 16.35 4.45
C ALA A 32 3.57 16.51 5.96
N GLY A 33 4.81 16.26 6.43
CA GLY A 33 5.20 16.37 7.84
C GLY A 33 4.71 15.24 8.74
N LYS A 34 4.16 14.17 8.17
CA LYS A 34 3.66 13.00 8.89
C LYS A 34 4.41 11.74 8.50
N ASP A 35 4.64 10.88 9.48
CA ASP A 35 5.25 9.59 9.21
C ASP A 35 4.26 8.65 8.52
N TRP A 36 4.72 8.01 7.45
CA TRP A 36 3.94 7.02 6.73
C TRP A 36 4.73 5.72 6.55
N ARG A 37 4.00 4.64 6.40
CA ARG A 37 4.54 3.34 5.99
C ARG A 37 3.51 2.53 5.23
N ALA A 38 3.98 1.75 4.27
CA ALA A 38 3.20 0.74 3.58
C ALA A 38 3.61 -0.63 4.09
N GLU A 39 2.64 -1.42 4.48
CA GLU A 39 2.80 -2.74 5.09
C GLU A 39 2.17 -3.82 4.24
N LEU A 40 2.81 -4.99 4.18
CA LEU A 40 2.21 -6.20 3.65
C LEU A 40 1.42 -6.89 4.77
N VAL A 41 0.14 -7.14 4.52
CA VAL A 41 -0.78 -7.75 5.48
C VAL A 41 -1.61 -8.85 4.80
N PRO A 42 -2.03 -9.89 5.53
CA PRO A 42 -3.01 -10.84 5.02
C PRO A 42 -4.37 -10.14 4.80
N ASP A 43 -5.13 -10.62 3.82
CA ASP A 43 -6.53 -10.21 3.67
C ASP A 43 -7.40 -11.00 4.67
N ASP A 44 -8.09 -10.30 5.56
CA ASP A 44 -8.97 -10.91 6.56
C ASP A 44 -10.16 -11.66 5.94
N LYS A 45 -10.54 -11.30 4.71
CA LYS A 45 -11.70 -11.85 4.01
C LYS A 45 -11.35 -13.02 3.08
N ASN A 46 -10.15 -13.02 2.50
CA ASN A 46 -9.72 -13.98 1.51
C ASN A 46 -8.41 -14.65 1.93
N ARG A 47 -8.47 -15.83 2.51
CA ARG A 47 -7.29 -16.58 2.92
C ARG A 47 -6.33 -16.78 1.76
N GLY A 48 -5.06 -16.46 1.99
CA GLY A 48 -4.00 -16.58 0.99
C GLY A 48 -3.84 -15.37 0.07
N THR A 49 -4.69 -14.35 0.21
CA THR A 49 -4.49 -13.05 -0.46
C THR A 49 -3.68 -12.13 0.44
N LEU A 50 -2.71 -11.44 -0.16
CA LEU A 50 -1.90 -10.42 0.52
C LEU A 50 -2.28 -9.04 0.01
N CYS A 51 -2.36 -8.09 0.92
CA CYS A 51 -2.76 -6.71 0.63
C CYS A 51 -1.66 -5.74 1.06
N THR A 52 -1.58 -4.63 0.39
CA THR A 52 -0.81 -3.47 0.86
C THR A 52 -1.72 -2.57 1.68
N ARG A 53 -1.32 -2.28 2.90
CA ARG A 53 -1.97 -1.32 3.79
C ARG A 53 -1.05 -0.12 3.98
N VAL A 54 -1.58 1.07 3.78
CA VAL A 54 -0.87 2.33 4.01
C VAL A 54 -1.30 2.91 5.35
N MET A 55 -0.32 3.21 6.18
CA MET A 55 -0.45 3.85 7.48
C MET A 55 0.07 5.28 7.41
N LEU A 56 -0.65 6.24 7.98
CA LEU A 56 -0.22 7.61 8.18
C LEU A 56 -0.44 7.98 9.65
N ASP A 57 0.61 8.44 10.36
CA ASP A 57 0.57 8.69 11.80
C ASP A 57 -0.07 7.53 12.59
N SER A 58 0.34 6.31 12.30
CA SER A 58 -0.17 5.08 12.93
C SER A 58 -1.66 4.76 12.67
N ARG A 59 -2.32 5.45 11.75
CA ARG A 59 -3.69 5.15 11.30
C ARG A 59 -3.68 4.54 9.91
N ALA A 60 -4.46 3.49 9.70
CA ALA A 60 -4.68 2.96 8.36
C ALA A 60 -5.50 3.97 7.54
N VAL A 61 -4.94 4.44 6.44
CA VAL A 61 -5.60 5.41 5.54
C VAL A 61 -6.04 4.77 4.24
N SER A 62 -5.39 3.69 3.82
CA SER A 62 -5.70 2.98 2.59
C SER A 62 -5.30 1.51 2.67
N GLN A 63 -6.04 0.65 1.97
CA GLN A 63 -5.67 -0.76 1.78
C GLN A 63 -6.16 -1.23 0.43
N ALA A 64 -5.32 -1.96 -0.29
CA ALA A 64 -5.69 -2.62 -1.52
C ALA A 64 -5.02 -3.97 -1.65
N CYS A 65 -5.76 -4.92 -2.21
CA CYS A 65 -5.28 -6.25 -2.50
C CYS A 65 -5.11 -6.38 -4.02
N PRO A 66 -3.93 -6.80 -4.50
CA PRO A 66 -3.72 -7.00 -5.92
C PRO A 66 -4.59 -8.15 -6.44
N PRO A 67 -4.84 -8.22 -7.77
CA PRO A 67 -5.51 -9.37 -8.36
C PRO A 67 -4.74 -10.67 -8.06
N PRO A 68 -5.37 -11.85 -8.22
CA PRO A 68 -4.71 -13.13 -8.03
C PRO A 68 -3.38 -13.23 -8.78
N ALA A 69 -2.39 -13.94 -8.20
CA ALA A 69 -1.02 -14.00 -8.71
C ALA A 69 -0.84 -14.76 -10.04
N ASP A 70 -1.87 -15.45 -10.51
CA ASP A 70 -1.96 -16.10 -11.82
C ASP A 70 -2.27 -15.10 -12.96
N THR A 71 -2.66 -13.88 -12.61
CA THR A 71 -2.85 -12.81 -13.58
C THR A 71 -1.49 -12.19 -13.91
N GLU A 72 -0.95 -12.48 -15.10
CA GLU A 72 0.31 -11.91 -15.60
C GLU A 72 0.15 -10.42 -15.93
N ILE A 73 0.16 -9.58 -14.92
CA ILE A 73 0.14 -8.13 -15.08
C ILE A 73 1.51 -7.60 -14.63
N PRO A 74 2.35 -7.06 -15.55
CA PRO A 74 3.67 -6.56 -15.20
C PRO A 74 3.65 -5.45 -14.15
N LEU A 75 2.58 -4.63 -14.12
CA LEU A 75 2.40 -3.51 -13.20
C LEU A 75 0.91 -3.36 -12.84
N ASN A 76 0.60 -3.45 -11.56
CA ASN A 76 -0.72 -3.13 -11.02
C ASN A 76 -0.58 -2.20 -9.81
N PHE A 77 -1.37 -1.12 -9.74
CA PHE A 77 -1.26 -0.13 -8.67
C PHE A 77 -2.57 0.58 -8.37
N VAL A 78 -2.60 1.17 -7.19
CA VAL A 78 -3.66 2.04 -6.70
C VAL A 78 -3.09 3.45 -6.48
N ILE A 79 -3.91 4.46 -6.73
CA ILE A 79 -3.63 5.85 -6.42
C ILE A 79 -4.61 6.24 -5.32
N ASP A 80 -4.09 6.64 -4.17
CA ASP A 80 -4.89 7.10 -3.05
C ASP A 80 -4.56 8.57 -2.73
N GLN A 81 -5.59 9.40 -2.71
CA GLN A 81 -5.54 10.83 -2.40
C GLN A 81 -6.43 11.18 -1.20
N SER A 82 -6.76 10.22 -0.36
CA SER A 82 -7.68 10.40 0.79
C SER A 82 -7.15 11.35 1.85
N SER A 83 -5.86 11.65 1.86
CA SER A 83 -5.26 12.64 2.75
C SER A 83 -5.10 13.99 2.04
N ALA A 84 -5.54 15.09 2.67
CA ALA A 84 -5.56 16.43 2.07
C ALA A 84 -4.21 16.94 1.53
N ASN A 85 -3.08 16.42 2.03
CA ASN A 85 -1.74 16.90 1.66
C ASN A 85 -0.75 15.79 1.29
N ALA A 86 -1.15 14.52 1.36
CA ALA A 86 -0.31 13.38 1.01
C ALA A 86 -1.11 12.38 0.20
N GLY A 87 -0.60 12.00 -0.96
CA GLY A 87 -1.12 10.91 -1.75
C GLY A 87 -0.16 9.73 -1.74
N PHE A 88 -0.70 8.56 -2.05
CA PHE A 88 0.05 7.32 -2.08
C PHE A 88 -0.19 6.59 -3.39
N LEU A 89 0.88 6.09 -3.97
CA LEU A 89 0.87 5.23 -5.12
C LEU A 89 1.54 3.93 -4.70
N TYR A 90 0.81 2.82 -4.72
CA TYR A 90 1.32 1.55 -4.25
C TYR A 90 0.71 0.37 -5.01
N GLY A 91 1.43 -0.74 -5.02
CA GLY A 91 0.96 -1.90 -5.75
C GLY A 91 2.00 -3.00 -5.88
N VAL A 92 1.87 -3.74 -6.96
CA VAL A 92 2.73 -4.88 -7.27
C VAL A 92 3.28 -4.79 -8.68
N VAL A 93 4.45 -5.37 -8.86
CA VAL A 93 5.08 -5.64 -10.16
C VAL A 93 5.42 -7.12 -10.27
N SER A 94 5.46 -7.63 -11.50
CA SER A 94 5.94 -8.99 -11.77
C SER A 94 7.42 -9.14 -11.43
N ASN A 95 7.88 -10.39 -11.26
CA ASN A 95 9.29 -10.67 -10.99
C ASN A 95 10.25 -10.29 -12.13
N GLU A 96 9.76 -10.04 -13.33
CA GLU A 96 10.56 -9.59 -14.47
C GLU A 96 10.99 -8.14 -14.36
N VAL A 97 10.21 -7.31 -13.62
CA VAL A 97 10.53 -5.90 -13.41
C VAL A 97 11.75 -5.78 -12.50
N ARG A 98 12.80 -5.12 -12.96
CA ARG A 98 14.04 -4.86 -12.21
C ARG A 98 14.10 -3.46 -11.64
N ARG A 99 13.48 -2.52 -12.32
CA ARG A 99 13.47 -1.11 -11.92
C ARG A 99 12.07 -0.53 -12.12
N LEU A 100 11.64 0.27 -11.17
CA LEU A 100 10.41 1.05 -11.23
C LEU A 100 10.78 2.53 -11.07
N SER A 101 10.26 3.37 -11.92
CA SER A 101 10.51 4.82 -11.93
C SER A 101 9.20 5.58 -11.92
N ALA A 102 9.07 6.54 -11.01
CA ALA A 102 7.94 7.46 -10.94
C ALA A 102 8.39 8.88 -11.30
N GLN A 103 7.59 9.57 -12.09
CA GLN A 103 7.76 11.00 -12.37
C GLN A 103 6.81 11.78 -11.46
N PRO A 104 7.29 12.46 -10.41
CA PRO A 104 6.46 13.36 -9.61
C PRO A 104 5.78 14.42 -10.48
N GLY A 105 4.71 15.02 -9.99
CA GLY A 105 4.04 16.11 -10.68
C GLY A 105 4.96 17.32 -10.92
N GLU A 106 5.98 17.48 -10.08
CA GLU A 106 7.05 18.45 -10.20
C GLU A 106 8.38 17.80 -9.79
N GLY A 107 9.45 18.10 -10.52
CA GLY A 107 10.79 17.57 -10.23
C GLY A 107 11.24 16.42 -11.13
N PRO A 108 12.43 15.89 -10.89
CA PRO A 108 13.00 14.82 -11.70
C PRO A 108 12.33 13.48 -11.44
N SER A 109 12.45 12.56 -12.39
CA SER A 109 12.07 11.15 -12.21
C SER A 109 12.83 10.53 -11.04
N GLN A 110 12.15 9.72 -10.24
CA GLN A 110 12.68 9.07 -9.07
C GLN A 110 12.56 7.55 -9.20
N GLU A 111 13.58 6.84 -8.74
CA GLU A 111 13.51 5.39 -8.63
C GLU A 111 12.68 5.00 -7.41
N VAL A 112 11.72 4.10 -7.62
CA VAL A 112 10.86 3.56 -6.57
C VAL A 112 11.38 2.21 -6.13
N THR A 113 11.62 2.05 -4.83
CA THR A 113 12.08 0.78 -4.26
C THR A 113 11.00 -0.29 -4.41
N ILE A 114 11.40 -1.46 -4.93
CA ILE A 114 10.56 -2.66 -5.02
C ILE A 114 11.10 -3.73 -4.07
N LYS A 115 10.20 -4.38 -3.31
CA LYS A 115 10.54 -5.41 -2.32
C LYS A 115 9.89 -6.75 -2.63
N SER A 116 10.66 -7.81 -2.41
CA SER A 116 10.20 -9.20 -2.44
C SER A 116 9.86 -9.67 -1.03
N PHE A 117 8.87 -10.54 -0.93
CA PHE A 117 8.47 -11.19 0.31
C PHE A 117 8.34 -12.70 0.05
N SER A 118 8.74 -13.51 1.03
CA SER A 118 8.69 -14.98 0.92
C SER A 118 7.26 -15.51 0.79
N GLU A 119 6.31 -14.77 1.32
CA GLU A 119 4.87 -15.07 1.30
C GLU A 119 4.25 -14.92 -0.10
N ASP A 120 4.89 -14.15 -0.98
CA ASP A 120 4.48 -14.01 -2.38
C ASP A 120 5.70 -13.99 -3.31
N PRO A 121 6.27 -15.14 -3.64
CA PRO A 121 7.48 -15.23 -4.46
C PRO A 121 7.27 -14.86 -5.93
N LYS A 122 6.01 -14.70 -6.38
CA LYS A 122 5.68 -14.38 -7.78
C LYS A 122 5.66 -12.89 -8.08
N ARG A 123 5.60 -12.03 -7.05
CA ARG A 123 5.44 -10.58 -7.20
C ARG A 123 6.39 -9.84 -6.27
N ARG A 124 6.60 -8.58 -6.62
CA ARG A 124 7.27 -7.63 -5.75
C ARG A 124 6.36 -6.43 -5.50
N TYR A 125 6.50 -5.85 -4.34
CA TYR A 125 5.65 -4.80 -3.83
C TYR A 125 6.38 -3.47 -3.82
N PHE A 126 5.64 -2.40 -4.07
CA PHE A 126 6.17 -1.04 -3.99
C PHE A 126 5.14 -0.10 -3.37
N ALA A 127 5.64 0.99 -2.80
CA ALA A 127 4.84 2.12 -2.37
C ALA A 127 5.66 3.40 -2.50
N PHE A 128 4.99 4.46 -2.87
CA PHE A 128 5.56 5.79 -3.08
C PHE A 128 4.57 6.83 -2.57
N ALA A 129 5.04 7.74 -1.69
CA ALA A 129 4.25 8.87 -1.24
C ALA A 129 4.56 10.09 -2.11
N PHE A 130 3.53 10.86 -2.42
CA PHE A 130 3.67 12.14 -3.12
C PHE A 130 2.90 13.24 -2.41
N SER A 131 3.36 14.47 -2.52
CA SER A 131 2.68 15.65 -2.00
C SER A 131 2.18 16.51 -3.16
N GLY A 132 0.95 17.03 -3.03
CA GLY A 132 0.34 17.88 -4.05
C GLY A 132 -0.17 17.11 -5.26
N LYS A 133 0.49 17.21 -6.41
CA LYS A 133 -0.01 16.67 -7.67
C LYS A 133 0.29 15.18 -7.83
N ILE A 134 -0.67 14.44 -8.36
CA ILE A 134 -0.48 13.03 -8.77
C ILE A 134 0.73 12.94 -9.71
N PRO A 135 1.58 11.91 -9.57
CA PRO A 135 2.67 11.63 -10.50
C PRO A 135 2.19 11.61 -11.96
N THR A 136 3.06 12.03 -12.87
CA THR A 136 2.73 12.12 -14.30
C THR A 136 3.06 10.85 -15.05
N ALA A 137 4.01 10.06 -14.56
CA ALA A 137 4.40 8.79 -15.15
C ALA A 137 4.81 7.77 -14.09
N LEU A 138 4.61 6.49 -14.42
CA LEU A 138 5.09 5.33 -13.67
C LEU A 138 5.52 4.26 -14.67
N HIS A 139 6.81 3.97 -14.73
CA HIS A 139 7.39 3.08 -15.72
C HIS A 139 8.12 1.90 -15.07
N ALA A 140 7.84 0.70 -15.54
CA ALA A 140 8.46 -0.54 -15.10
C ALA A 140 9.41 -1.07 -16.18
N TYR A 141 10.65 -1.36 -15.80
CA TYR A 141 11.71 -1.79 -16.70
C TYR A 141 12.24 -3.17 -16.34
N GLY A 142 12.56 -3.95 -17.36
CA GLY A 142 13.21 -5.24 -17.25
C GLY A 142 14.72 -5.16 -17.05
N GLU A 143 15.37 -6.32 -17.11
CA GLU A 143 16.80 -6.47 -16.82
C GLU A 143 17.70 -5.72 -17.82
N ARG A 144 17.30 -5.65 -19.08
CA ARG A 144 18.04 -4.97 -20.15
C ARG A 144 17.67 -3.51 -20.31
N GLY A 145 16.82 -2.97 -19.41
CA GLY A 145 16.33 -1.61 -19.45
C GLY A 145 15.13 -1.40 -20.41
N GLU A 146 14.59 -2.47 -20.98
CA GLU A 146 13.37 -2.43 -21.78
C GLU A 146 12.16 -2.04 -20.90
N GLU A 147 11.26 -1.19 -21.41
CA GLU A 147 10.01 -0.88 -20.75
C GLU A 147 9.05 -2.07 -20.86
N LEU A 148 8.66 -2.65 -19.73
CA LEU A 148 7.71 -3.76 -19.66
C LEU A 148 6.27 -3.30 -19.50
N ALA A 149 6.08 -2.18 -18.79
CA ALA A 149 4.77 -1.58 -18.56
C ALA A 149 4.89 -0.13 -18.15
N ASN A 150 3.81 0.64 -18.37
CA ASN A 150 3.66 1.98 -17.82
C ASN A 150 2.25 2.20 -17.25
N GLY A 151 2.14 3.13 -16.33
CA GLY A 151 0.90 3.51 -15.65
C GLY A 151 0.31 4.84 -16.11
N ASP A 152 0.83 5.44 -17.16
CA ASP A 152 0.57 6.84 -17.53
C ASP A 152 -0.90 7.13 -17.80
N SER A 153 -1.60 6.22 -18.52
CA SER A 153 -3.04 6.39 -18.81
C SER A 153 -3.89 6.42 -17.55
N LYS A 154 -3.60 5.53 -16.58
CA LYS A 154 -4.32 5.48 -15.29
C LYS A 154 -4.03 6.72 -14.45
N LEU A 155 -2.77 7.18 -14.43
CA LEU A 155 -2.38 8.42 -13.75
C LEU A 155 -3.03 9.65 -14.38
N GLN A 156 -3.12 9.72 -15.72
CA GLN A 156 -3.80 10.79 -16.43
C GLN A 156 -5.30 10.82 -16.09
N GLN A 157 -5.95 9.68 -16.09
CA GLN A 157 -7.37 9.58 -15.72
C GLN A 157 -7.62 10.05 -14.27
N ALA A 158 -6.77 9.64 -13.33
CA ALA A 158 -6.87 10.06 -11.94
C ALA A 158 -6.71 11.59 -11.78
N ARG A 159 -5.79 12.22 -12.52
CA ARG A 159 -5.62 13.69 -12.52
C ARG A 159 -6.84 14.43 -13.04
N GLN A 160 -7.50 13.89 -14.06
CA GLN A 160 -8.73 14.50 -14.63
C GLN A 160 -9.93 14.40 -13.69
N SER A 161 -9.98 13.36 -12.85
CA SER A 161 -11.07 13.13 -11.88
C SER A 161 -10.90 13.94 -10.60
N SER A 162 -9.72 14.51 -10.35
CA SER A 162 -9.36 15.23 -9.13
C SER A 162 -9.41 16.77 -9.29
N GLY A 163 -9.71 17.29 -10.45
CA GLY A 163 -9.90 18.71 -10.76
C GLY A 163 -11.36 19.06 -10.85
#